data_d5de4a6c490ffa948859df17a136a9e7
#
_entry.id   d5de4a6c490ffa948859df17a136a9e7
#
_cell.length_a   1.000
_cell.length_b   1.000
_cell.length_c   1.000
_cell.angle_alpha   90.00
_cell.angle_beta   90.00
_cell.angle_gamma   90.00
#
_symmetry.space_group_name_H-M   'P 1'
#
loop_
_entity.id
_entity.type
_entity.pdbx_description
1 polymer ?
#
loop_
_entity_poly.entity_id
_entity_poly.type
_entity_poly.pdbx_seq_one_letter_code
_entity_poly.pdbx_strand_id
1 'polypeptide(L)'
;MSIMEKPRVVDKLHKYRRNLRKNGGKVGRTPRQVAIDYNNACNFRCEFCYEVGEAKYNTQSLSFEDITRICDEADALGVWEIILQGGELLINVENTKKIIAACGPERFKMVLITNGYFLSEEVAKELAAEGLDGVGISVSSLDEEEHDRSRKVAGAHKRALEAFDYAKNAG
;
A
#
# COMPACT_ATOMS: atom_id res chain seq x y z
N MET A 1 -5.14 1.26 13.66
CA MET A 1 -5.89 0.09 14.26
C MET A 1 -4.98 -1.12 14.22
N SER A 2 -4.81 -1.85 15.34
CA SER A 2 -4.00 -3.07 15.33
C SER A 2 -4.70 -4.18 14.54
N ILE A 3 -3.93 -5.03 13.83
CA ILE A 3 -4.48 -6.21 13.14
C ILE A 3 -5.26 -7.12 14.08
N MET A 4 -4.95 -7.11 15.38
CA MET A 4 -5.66 -7.86 16.43
C MET A 4 -7.09 -7.34 16.67
N GLU A 5 -7.38 -6.12 16.27
CA GLU A 5 -8.71 -5.50 16.36
C GLU A 5 -9.59 -5.81 15.14
N LYS A 6 -9.03 -6.55 14.15
CA LYS A 6 -9.72 -7.00 12.93
C LYS A 6 -9.95 -8.53 12.97
N PRO A 7 -10.98 -9.03 13.65
CA PRO A 7 -11.17 -10.48 13.87
C PRO A 7 -11.27 -11.28 12.58
N ARG A 8 -11.86 -10.72 11.52
CA ARG A 8 -11.92 -11.39 10.19
C ARG A 8 -10.53 -11.61 9.60
N VAL A 9 -9.62 -10.62 9.75
CA VAL A 9 -8.23 -10.72 9.27
C VAL A 9 -7.48 -11.80 10.06
N VAL A 10 -7.63 -11.81 11.38
CA VAL A 10 -7.01 -12.81 12.26
C VAL A 10 -7.48 -14.23 11.92
N ASP A 11 -8.77 -14.43 11.68
CA ASP A 11 -9.31 -15.73 11.28
C ASP A 11 -8.76 -16.21 9.92
N LYS A 12 -8.73 -15.34 8.91
CA LYS A 12 -8.13 -15.64 7.60
C LYS A 12 -6.64 -15.99 7.71
N LEU A 13 -5.87 -15.22 8.50
CA LEU A 13 -4.46 -15.49 8.76
C LEU A 13 -4.25 -16.85 9.42
N HIS A 14 -5.08 -17.21 10.40
CA HIS A 14 -5.03 -18.52 11.05
C HIS A 14 -5.38 -19.65 10.07
N LYS A 15 -6.40 -19.49 9.23
CA LYS A 15 -6.75 -20.44 8.17
C LYS A 15 -5.59 -20.60 7.17
N TYR A 16 -5.02 -19.50 6.71
CA TYR A 16 -3.87 -19.51 5.81
C TYR A 16 -2.68 -20.27 6.40
N ARG A 17 -2.28 -19.96 7.65
CA ARG A 17 -1.16 -20.63 8.34
C ARG A 17 -1.42 -22.12 8.54
N ARG A 18 -2.65 -22.50 8.89
CA ARG A 18 -3.05 -23.91 9.03
C ARG A 18 -2.95 -24.66 7.70
N ASN A 19 -3.41 -24.06 6.60
CA ASN A 19 -3.31 -24.66 5.27
C ASN A 19 -1.85 -24.81 4.83
N LEU A 20 -1.02 -23.81 5.07
CA LEU A 20 0.42 -23.85 4.78
C LEU A 20 1.10 -25.03 5.51
N ARG A 21 0.81 -25.22 6.81
CA ARG A 21 1.33 -26.37 7.57
C ARG A 21 0.86 -27.71 7.03
N LYS A 22 -0.43 -27.84 6.68
CA LYS A 22 -1.00 -29.07 6.10
C LYS A 22 -0.39 -29.41 4.74
N ASN A 23 0.04 -28.42 3.98
CA ASN A 23 0.63 -28.58 2.65
C ASN A 23 2.16 -28.66 2.67
N GLY A 24 2.78 -28.98 3.81
CA GLY A 24 4.24 -29.07 3.92
C GLY A 24 4.98 -27.79 3.62
N GLY A 25 4.41 -26.64 3.99
CA GLY A 25 4.97 -25.30 3.74
C GLY A 25 4.69 -24.71 2.36
N LYS A 26 3.99 -25.43 1.49
CA LYS A 26 3.64 -24.94 0.15
C LYS A 26 2.36 -24.10 0.20
N VAL A 27 2.37 -22.99 -0.53
CA VAL A 27 1.18 -22.15 -0.72
C VAL A 27 0.13 -22.95 -1.47
N GLY A 28 -1.10 -22.96 -0.95
CA GLY A 28 -2.26 -23.62 -1.57
C GLY A 28 -2.94 -22.73 -2.62
N ARG A 29 -4.24 -22.93 -2.80
CA ARG A 29 -5.06 -22.16 -3.76
C ARG A 29 -5.36 -20.74 -3.29
N THR A 30 -5.28 -20.46 -1.99
CA THR A 30 -5.58 -19.15 -1.43
C THR A 30 -4.35 -18.27 -1.50
N PRO A 31 -4.36 -17.16 -2.26
CA PRO A 31 -3.27 -16.20 -2.25
C PRO A 31 -3.21 -15.52 -0.87
N ARG A 32 -2.02 -15.09 -0.47
CA ARG A 32 -1.81 -14.34 0.77
C ARG A 32 -2.37 -12.94 0.67
N GLN A 33 -2.04 -12.28 -0.43
CA GLN A 33 -2.24 -10.86 -0.65
C GLN A 33 -2.68 -10.57 -2.08
N VAL A 34 -3.32 -9.43 -2.26
CA VAL A 34 -3.56 -8.79 -3.55
C VAL A 34 -2.93 -7.40 -3.51
N ALA A 35 -2.18 -7.05 -4.55
CA ALA A 35 -1.70 -5.68 -4.77
C ALA A 35 -2.63 -5.00 -5.78
N ILE A 36 -3.06 -3.78 -5.46
CA ILE A 36 -3.93 -2.96 -6.30
C ILE A 36 -3.10 -1.76 -6.78
N ASP A 37 -2.77 -1.75 -8.06
CA ASP A 37 -2.20 -0.60 -8.75
C ASP A 37 -3.34 0.31 -9.21
N TYR A 38 -3.58 1.38 -8.46
CA TYR A 38 -4.73 2.27 -8.70
C TYR A 38 -4.60 3.05 -10.01
N ASN A 39 -3.45 3.68 -10.21
CA ASN A 39 -3.05 4.38 -11.44
C ASN A 39 -1.53 4.61 -11.43
N ASN A 40 -1.00 5.20 -12.51
CA ASN A 40 0.43 5.50 -12.64
C ASN A 40 0.81 6.98 -12.43
N ALA A 41 -0.10 7.81 -11.91
CA ALA A 41 0.20 9.20 -11.58
C ALA A 41 1.20 9.27 -10.43
N CYS A 42 2.35 9.92 -10.64
CA CYS A 42 3.41 10.02 -9.66
C CYS A 42 4.07 11.40 -9.72
N ASN A 43 4.48 11.94 -8.56
CA ASN A 43 5.27 13.18 -8.45
C ASN A 43 6.77 12.94 -8.72
N PHE A 44 7.23 11.68 -8.77
CA PHE A 44 8.61 11.31 -9.07
C PHE A 44 8.78 10.76 -10.49
N ARG A 45 10.06 10.66 -10.93
CA ARG A 45 10.46 10.12 -12.24
C ARG A 45 11.68 9.20 -12.07
N CYS A 46 11.54 8.22 -11.17
CA CYS A 46 12.63 7.32 -10.80
C CYS A 46 13.17 6.57 -12.02
N GLU A 47 14.49 6.39 -12.08
CA GLU A 47 15.17 5.74 -13.21
C GLU A 47 14.80 4.26 -13.38
N PHE A 48 14.47 3.61 -12.25
CA PHE A 48 14.15 2.18 -12.18
C PHE A 48 12.64 1.89 -12.16
N CYS A 49 11.79 2.92 -12.30
CA CYS A 49 10.34 2.74 -12.19
C CYS A 49 9.79 2.02 -13.42
N TYR A 50 9.18 0.87 -13.22
CA TYR A 50 8.54 0.10 -14.30
C TYR A 50 7.26 0.76 -14.84
N GLU A 51 6.62 1.63 -14.04
CA GLU A 51 5.44 2.40 -14.41
C GLU A 51 5.75 3.56 -15.38
N VAL A 52 7.00 4.03 -15.41
CA VAL A 52 7.45 5.22 -16.15
C VAL A 52 8.06 4.84 -17.51
N GLY A 53 7.85 3.62 -18.00
CA GLY A 53 8.21 3.24 -19.37
C GLY A 53 7.62 4.21 -20.40
N GLU A 54 7.93 4.05 -21.68
CA GLU A 54 7.53 4.93 -22.81
C GLU A 54 6.03 5.26 -22.92
N ALA A 55 5.18 4.62 -22.14
CA ALA A 55 3.79 4.95 -21.98
C ALA A 55 3.69 6.31 -21.25
N LYS A 56 3.53 7.36 -22.02
CA LYS A 56 2.98 8.64 -21.56
C LYS A 56 1.87 8.32 -20.56
N TYR A 57 1.95 8.90 -19.36
CA TYR A 57 0.99 8.79 -18.28
C TYR A 57 -0.41 8.40 -18.80
N ASN A 58 -0.73 7.13 -18.75
CA ASN A 58 -2.09 6.69 -18.87
C ASN A 58 -2.73 7.02 -17.50
N THR A 59 -3.45 8.12 -17.44
CA THR A 59 -4.13 8.58 -16.22
C THR A 59 -5.40 7.78 -15.92
N GLN A 60 -5.60 6.64 -16.58
CA GLN A 60 -6.72 5.78 -16.24
C GLN A 60 -6.52 5.24 -14.84
N SER A 61 -7.54 5.43 -14.02
CA SER A 61 -7.60 4.90 -12.67
C SER A 61 -8.63 3.78 -12.62
N LEU A 62 -8.45 2.84 -11.72
CA LEU A 62 -9.53 1.92 -11.38
C LEU A 62 -10.72 2.70 -10.83
N SER A 63 -11.93 2.29 -11.17
CA SER A 63 -13.13 2.83 -10.52
C SER A 63 -13.25 2.29 -9.08
N PHE A 64 -13.99 2.98 -8.23
CA PHE A 64 -14.25 2.46 -6.87
C PHE A 64 -15.08 1.19 -6.91
N GLU A 65 -15.94 1.03 -7.91
CA GLU A 65 -16.71 -0.19 -8.16
C GLU A 65 -15.78 -1.36 -8.51
N ASP A 66 -14.76 -1.13 -9.35
CA ASP A 66 -13.75 -2.17 -9.65
C ASP A 66 -12.96 -2.56 -8.42
N ILE A 67 -12.53 -1.59 -7.60
CA ILE A 67 -11.81 -1.85 -6.35
C ILE A 67 -12.68 -2.70 -5.41
N THR A 68 -13.95 -2.32 -5.24
CA THR A 68 -14.88 -3.06 -4.39
C THR A 68 -15.04 -4.49 -4.90
N ARG A 69 -15.25 -4.70 -6.20
CA ARG A 69 -15.38 -6.01 -6.82
C ARG A 69 -14.12 -6.86 -6.63
N ILE A 70 -12.93 -6.30 -6.86
CA ILE A 70 -11.65 -6.99 -6.62
C ILE A 70 -11.54 -7.42 -5.17
N CYS A 71 -11.89 -6.55 -4.23
CA CYS A 71 -11.84 -6.86 -2.81
C CYS A 71 -12.90 -7.88 -2.38
N ASP A 72 -14.08 -7.90 -2.98
CA ASP A 72 -15.10 -8.92 -2.73
C ASP A 72 -14.62 -10.32 -3.19
N GLU A 73 -14.03 -10.41 -4.38
CA GLU A 73 -13.44 -11.65 -4.88
C GLU A 73 -12.24 -12.10 -4.02
N ALA A 74 -11.37 -11.17 -3.62
CA ALA A 74 -10.26 -11.44 -2.73
C ALA A 74 -10.71 -11.95 -1.35
N ASP A 75 -11.77 -11.36 -0.78
CA ASP A 75 -12.36 -11.80 0.49
C ASP A 75 -12.94 -13.22 0.39
N ALA A 76 -13.67 -13.51 -0.68
CA ALA A 76 -14.22 -14.84 -0.95
C ALA A 76 -13.13 -15.91 -1.11
N LEU A 77 -11.97 -15.55 -1.68
CA LEU A 77 -10.80 -16.43 -1.77
C LEU A 77 -10.04 -16.60 -0.45
N GLY A 78 -10.36 -15.79 0.57
CA GLY A 78 -9.69 -15.83 1.87
C GLY A 78 -8.38 -15.05 1.94
N VAL A 79 -8.14 -14.14 1.00
CA VAL A 79 -7.05 -13.16 1.05
C VAL A 79 -7.18 -12.34 2.33
N TRP A 80 -6.07 -12.10 3.01
CA TRP A 80 -6.08 -11.37 4.28
C TRP A 80 -5.28 -10.06 4.25
N GLU A 81 -4.54 -9.78 3.17
CA GLU A 81 -3.73 -8.57 3.03
C GLU A 81 -3.98 -7.89 1.67
N ILE A 82 -4.24 -6.59 1.69
CA ILE A 82 -4.30 -5.73 0.50
C ILE A 82 -3.12 -4.78 0.54
N ILE A 83 -2.39 -4.69 -0.56
CA ILE A 83 -1.34 -3.70 -0.78
C ILE A 83 -1.89 -2.67 -1.75
N LEU A 84 -1.97 -1.42 -1.32
CA LEU A 84 -2.33 -0.29 -2.16
C LEU A 84 -1.05 0.34 -2.71
N GLN A 85 -0.97 0.43 -4.02
CA GLN A 85 0.17 0.99 -4.72
C GLN A 85 -0.24 1.60 -6.06
N GLY A 86 0.73 1.96 -6.89
CA GLY A 86 0.55 2.57 -8.19
C GLY A 86 1.67 3.59 -8.41
N GLY A 87 1.38 4.74 -8.99
CA GLY A 87 2.32 5.85 -9.05
C GLY A 87 2.64 6.37 -7.64
N GLU A 88 1.91 7.37 -7.18
CA GLU A 88 1.95 7.85 -5.79
C GLU A 88 0.53 8.25 -5.36
N LEU A 89 -0.08 7.45 -4.50
CA LEU A 89 -1.46 7.65 -4.08
C LEU A 89 -1.64 8.91 -3.22
N LEU A 90 -0.59 9.30 -2.47
CA LEU A 90 -0.64 10.46 -1.58
C LEU A 90 -0.60 11.82 -2.30
N ILE A 91 -0.51 11.85 -3.64
CA ILE A 91 -0.79 13.05 -4.44
C ILE A 91 -2.21 13.58 -4.14
N ASN A 92 -3.14 12.65 -3.86
CA ASN A 92 -4.51 13.00 -3.49
C ASN A 92 -4.95 12.15 -2.30
N VAL A 93 -4.73 12.67 -1.09
CA VAL A 93 -5.04 11.99 0.18
C VAL A 93 -6.52 11.66 0.30
N GLU A 94 -7.42 12.58 -0.09
CA GLU A 94 -8.86 12.35 -0.04
C GLU A 94 -9.30 11.19 -0.95
N ASN A 95 -8.67 11.08 -2.12
CA ASN A 95 -8.92 9.94 -3.00
C ASN A 95 -8.38 8.64 -2.40
N THR A 96 -7.22 8.69 -1.75
CA THR A 96 -6.63 7.52 -1.06
C THR A 96 -7.55 7.02 0.06
N LYS A 97 -8.17 7.91 0.84
CA LYS A 97 -9.17 7.55 1.85
C LYS A 97 -10.38 6.83 1.23
N LYS A 98 -10.87 7.32 0.09
CA LYS A 98 -11.97 6.66 -0.65
C LYS A 98 -11.57 5.27 -1.15
N ILE A 99 -10.32 5.08 -1.61
CA ILE A 99 -9.79 3.76 -2.01
C ILE A 99 -9.78 2.81 -0.80
N ILE A 100 -9.29 3.27 0.36
CA ILE A 100 -9.29 2.48 1.60
C ILE A 100 -10.72 2.05 1.96
N ALA A 101 -11.66 2.99 1.94
CA ALA A 101 -13.07 2.70 2.22
C ALA A 101 -13.67 1.68 1.24
N ALA A 102 -13.39 1.82 -0.06
CA ALA A 102 -13.86 0.88 -1.10
C ALA A 102 -13.32 -0.54 -0.91
N CYS A 103 -12.11 -0.69 -0.37
CA CYS A 103 -11.55 -2.00 -0.03
C CYS A 103 -12.25 -2.68 1.16
N GLY A 104 -12.88 -1.93 2.07
CA GLY A 104 -13.46 -2.46 3.31
C GLY A 104 -12.36 -2.85 4.32
N PRO A 105 -11.82 -1.86 5.04
CA PRO A 105 -10.62 -2.03 5.88
C PRO A 105 -10.77 -3.08 7.00
N GLU A 106 -11.98 -3.37 7.44
CA GLU A 106 -12.27 -4.41 8.44
C GLU A 106 -12.04 -5.84 7.92
N ARG A 107 -11.98 -6.01 6.58
CA ARG A 107 -11.82 -7.31 5.91
C ARG A 107 -10.37 -7.71 5.71
N PHE A 108 -9.47 -6.73 5.67
CA PHE A 108 -8.07 -6.93 5.29
C PHE A 108 -7.10 -6.19 6.20
N LYS A 109 -5.89 -6.72 6.32
CA LYS A 109 -4.73 -5.90 6.66
C LYS A 109 -4.38 -5.08 5.44
N MET A 110 -4.34 -3.76 5.58
CA MET A 110 -4.09 -2.83 4.49
C MET A 110 -2.75 -2.12 4.65
N VAL A 111 -1.94 -2.17 3.61
CA VAL A 111 -0.63 -1.51 3.55
C VAL A 111 -0.58 -0.62 2.32
N LEU A 112 -0.17 0.63 2.49
CA LEU A 112 0.07 1.58 1.42
C LEU A 112 1.57 1.62 1.11
N ILE A 113 1.95 1.49 -0.16
CA ILE A 113 3.32 1.75 -0.63
C ILE A 113 3.41 3.19 -1.12
N THR A 114 4.37 3.94 -0.61
CA THR A 114 4.56 5.36 -0.92
C THR A 114 6.04 5.72 -1.05
N ASN A 115 6.34 6.77 -1.79
CA ASN A 115 7.66 7.40 -1.79
C ASN A 115 7.91 8.28 -0.55
N GLY A 116 6.91 8.48 0.30
CA GLY A 116 6.97 9.22 1.55
C GLY A 116 6.89 10.75 1.41
N TYR A 117 6.95 11.31 0.21
CA TYR A 117 7.10 12.75 -0.01
C TYR A 117 5.94 13.58 0.55
N PHE A 118 4.72 13.07 0.44
CA PHE A 118 3.50 13.72 0.92
C PHE A 118 3.01 13.18 2.28
N LEU A 119 3.69 12.19 2.86
CA LEU A 119 3.30 11.67 4.15
C LEU A 119 3.73 12.65 5.25
N SER A 120 2.78 13.25 5.93
CA SER A 120 2.96 14.03 7.15
C SER A 120 2.37 13.24 8.34
N GLU A 121 2.65 13.70 9.55
CA GLU A 121 2.05 13.10 10.75
C GLU A 121 0.53 13.18 10.75
N GLU A 122 -0.04 14.30 10.26
CA GLU A 122 -1.47 14.49 10.11
C GLU A 122 -2.05 13.50 9.10
N VAL A 123 -1.46 13.40 7.89
CA VAL A 123 -1.88 12.44 6.86
C VAL A 123 -1.78 11.01 7.37
N ALA A 124 -0.70 10.66 8.08
CA ALA A 124 -0.55 9.32 8.63
C ALA A 124 -1.67 8.98 9.64
N LYS A 125 -2.03 9.93 10.52
CA LYS A 125 -3.14 9.78 11.47
C LYS A 125 -4.50 9.66 10.77
N GLU A 126 -4.75 10.46 9.75
CA GLU A 126 -5.98 10.37 8.95
C GLU A 126 -6.12 9.00 8.29
N LEU A 127 -5.07 8.52 7.63
CA LEU A 127 -5.10 7.21 6.97
C LEU A 127 -5.26 6.06 7.97
N ALA A 128 -4.64 6.14 9.14
CA ALA A 128 -4.82 5.17 10.21
C ALA A 128 -6.26 5.18 10.74
N ALA A 129 -6.90 6.35 10.86
CA ALA A 129 -8.30 6.48 11.25
C ALA A 129 -9.26 5.86 10.22
N GLU A 130 -8.93 5.92 8.92
CA GLU A 130 -9.66 5.24 7.84
C GLU A 130 -9.43 3.71 7.80
N GLY A 131 -8.54 3.19 8.65
CA GLY A 131 -8.29 1.76 8.80
C GLY A 131 -7.11 1.22 8.01
N LEU A 132 -6.19 2.09 7.55
CA LEU A 132 -4.88 1.66 7.05
C LEU A 132 -4.05 1.11 8.22
N ASP A 133 -3.41 -0.06 8.03
CA ASP A 133 -2.65 -0.73 9.10
C ASP A 133 -1.14 -0.45 9.02
N GLY A 134 -0.68 0.12 7.93
CA GLY A 134 0.72 0.45 7.79
C GLY A 134 1.10 1.05 6.45
N VAL A 135 2.30 1.58 6.39
CA VAL A 135 2.90 2.13 5.17
C VAL A 135 4.24 1.45 4.89
N GLY A 136 4.51 1.17 3.63
CA GLY A 136 5.82 0.79 3.13
C GLY A 136 6.46 2.00 2.45
N ILE A 137 7.49 2.57 3.08
CA ILE A 137 8.17 3.75 2.54
C ILE A 137 9.34 3.31 1.69
N SER A 138 9.40 3.83 0.48
CA SER A 138 10.40 3.45 -0.52
C SER A 138 11.72 4.16 -0.31
N VAL A 139 12.75 3.46 0.19
CA VAL A 139 14.13 3.94 0.29
C VAL A 139 15.02 3.13 -0.65
N SER A 140 15.70 3.78 -1.60
CA SER A 140 16.55 3.13 -2.61
C SER A 140 18.00 3.00 -2.17
N SER A 141 18.48 3.96 -1.39
CA SER A 141 19.85 4.00 -0.86
C SER A 141 19.85 4.70 0.49
N LEU A 142 20.83 4.38 1.34
CA LEU A 142 21.12 5.13 2.57
C LEU A 142 21.94 6.40 2.29
N ASP A 143 22.56 6.47 1.12
CA ASP A 143 23.24 7.67 0.63
C ASP A 143 22.20 8.62 0.02
N GLU A 144 22.18 9.86 0.52
CA GLU A 144 21.20 10.87 0.11
C GLU A 144 21.34 11.24 -1.36
N GLU A 145 22.58 11.46 -1.83
CA GLU A 145 22.81 11.87 -3.21
C GLU A 145 22.42 10.75 -4.20
N GLU A 146 22.74 9.52 -3.87
CA GLU A 146 22.35 8.36 -4.69
C GLU A 146 20.83 8.17 -4.71
N HIS A 147 20.18 8.28 -3.55
CA HIS A 147 18.72 8.18 -3.45
C HIS A 147 18.04 9.25 -4.31
N ASP A 148 18.40 10.52 -4.09
CA ASP A 148 17.78 11.66 -4.78
C ASP A 148 18.04 11.61 -6.29
N ARG A 149 19.26 11.24 -6.69
CA ARG A 149 19.59 11.04 -8.10
C ARG A 149 18.74 9.96 -8.75
N SER A 150 18.65 8.78 -8.13
CA SER A 150 17.90 7.64 -8.69
C SER A 150 16.39 7.93 -8.77
N ARG A 151 15.88 8.76 -7.87
CA ARG A 151 14.49 9.18 -7.85
C ARG A 151 14.21 10.48 -8.61
N LYS A 152 15.27 11.18 -9.04
CA LYS A 152 15.22 12.45 -9.78
C LYS A 152 14.50 13.57 -9.03
N VAL A 153 14.59 13.57 -7.70
CA VAL A 153 13.97 14.57 -6.83
C VAL A 153 14.91 14.89 -5.67
N ALA A 154 15.39 16.13 -5.62
CA ALA A 154 16.21 16.60 -4.51
C ALA A 154 15.41 16.62 -3.19
N GLY A 155 16.02 16.15 -2.11
CA GLY A 155 15.41 16.07 -0.78
C GLY A 155 14.42 14.90 -0.62
N ALA A 156 14.32 13.98 -1.61
CA ALA A 156 13.47 12.80 -1.52
C ALA A 156 13.90 11.88 -0.37
N HIS A 157 15.22 11.69 -0.18
CA HIS A 157 15.77 10.89 0.91
C HIS A 157 15.34 11.42 2.28
N LYS A 158 15.55 12.72 2.52
CA LYS A 158 15.16 13.37 3.76
C LYS A 158 13.66 13.20 4.03
N ARG A 159 12.81 13.43 3.03
CA ARG A 159 11.35 13.24 3.13
C ARG A 159 10.96 11.80 3.45
N ALA A 160 11.61 10.83 2.82
CA ALA A 160 11.35 9.42 3.10
C ALA A 160 11.72 9.05 4.55
N LEU A 161 12.82 9.58 5.09
CA LEU A 161 13.21 9.36 6.48
C LEU A 161 12.24 10.03 7.48
N GLU A 162 11.86 11.29 7.24
CA GLU A 162 10.84 11.97 8.05
C GLU A 162 9.51 11.20 8.07
N ALA A 163 9.14 10.61 6.93
CA ALA A 163 7.92 9.82 6.80
C ALA A 163 7.88 8.57 7.71
N PHE A 164 9.03 7.96 8.01
CA PHE A 164 9.10 6.86 9.01
C PHE A 164 8.72 7.34 10.40
N ASP A 165 9.22 8.51 10.81
CA ASP A 165 8.90 9.08 12.12
C ASP A 165 7.42 9.45 12.20
N TYR A 166 6.85 10.04 11.15
CA TYR A 166 5.42 10.35 11.09
C TYR A 166 4.55 9.11 11.16
N ALA A 167 4.89 8.07 10.40
CA ALA A 167 4.17 6.81 10.44
C ALA A 167 4.22 6.16 11.82
N LYS A 168 5.39 6.17 12.47
CA LYS A 168 5.58 5.64 13.83
C LYS A 168 4.78 6.40 14.87
N ASN A 169 4.69 7.74 14.75
CA ASN A 169 3.93 8.58 15.69
C ASN A 169 2.41 8.43 15.52
N ALA A 170 1.96 7.98 14.35
CA ALA A 170 0.55 7.74 14.07
C ALA A 170 0.03 6.37 14.60
N GLY A 171 0.93 5.45 15.02
CA GLY A 171 0.62 4.12 15.57
C GLY A 171 0.95 3.01 14.59
#